data_d3bf90d63a842cd435088ccaf8a9baab
#
_entry.id   d3bf90d63a842cd435088ccaf8a9baab
#
_cell.length_a   1.000
_cell.length_b   1.000
_cell.length_c   1.000
_cell.angle_alpha   90.00
_cell.angle_beta   90.00
_cell.angle_gamma   90.00
#
_symmetry.space_group_name_H-M   'P 1'
#
loop_
_entity.id
_entity.type
_entity.pdbx_description
1 polymer ?
#
loop_
_entity_poly.entity_id
_entity_poly.type
_entity_poly.pdbx_seq_one_letter_code
_entity_poly.pdbx_strand_id
1 'polypeptide(L)'
;MFLKTLIILLLLTTTVWAQPWPQKPPKIGRLELKQEYWDYIKEAAQRYRISPYLIQAVCAIESRYDPYANSGRCFGLMQLHEGTARKYGVNPLNPRENIMGGAAVLARLLEKYDGNIKKVLRVYNSSCTNAYVREVLRAYDQAEFMAIMSVPPTKRKN
;
A
#
# COMPACT_ATOMS: atom_id res chain seq x y z
N MET A 1 -6.95 48.04 -20.44
CA MET A 1 -5.63 47.41 -20.50
C MET A 1 -5.27 46.78 -19.12
N PHE A 2 -6.06 45.82 -18.63
CA PHE A 2 -5.79 45.06 -17.37
C PHE A 2 -6.66 43.80 -17.40
N LEU A 3 -6.24 42.76 -18.15
CA LEU A 3 -6.87 41.43 -18.07
C LEU A 3 -5.95 40.31 -18.59
N LYS A 4 -4.69 40.28 -18.17
CA LYS A 4 -3.76 39.21 -18.56
C LYS A 4 -2.89 38.63 -17.43
N THR A 5 -3.18 38.89 -16.16
CA THR A 5 -2.28 38.49 -15.04
C THR A 5 -2.89 37.50 -14.05
N LEU A 6 -4.06 36.89 -14.34
CA LEU A 6 -4.75 36.02 -13.36
C LEU A 6 -4.83 34.53 -13.76
N ILE A 7 -4.09 34.06 -14.76
CA ILE A 7 -4.18 32.66 -15.23
C ILE A 7 -2.96 31.81 -14.84
N ILE A 8 -1.89 32.39 -14.30
CA ILE A 8 -0.65 31.64 -14.03
C ILE A 8 -0.58 31.05 -12.60
N LEU A 9 -1.48 31.40 -11.69
CA LEU A 9 -1.38 30.95 -10.29
C LEU A 9 -2.19 29.70 -9.94
N LEU A 10 -2.90 29.07 -10.90
CA LEU A 10 -3.76 27.91 -10.64
C LEU A 10 -3.17 26.57 -11.09
N LEU A 11 -1.94 26.53 -11.59
CA LEU A 11 -1.31 25.30 -12.11
C LEU A 11 -0.20 24.72 -11.21
N LEU A 12 0.03 25.26 -10.01
CA LEU A 12 1.12 24.82 -9.14
C LEU A 12 0.71 23.98 -7.93
N THR A 13 -0.57 23.64 -7.77
CA THR A 13 -1.02 22.90 -6.55
C THR A 13 -1.37 21.44 -6.78
N THR A 14 -1.17 20.87 -7.97
CA THR A 14 -1.56 19.46 -8.26
C THR A 14 -0.39 18.49 -8.36
N THR A 15 0.85 18.87 -8.07
CA THR A 15 2.01 18.03 -8.40
C THR A 15 2.69 17.32 -7.23
N VAL A 16 2.18 17.40 -6.01
CA VAL A 16 2.85 16.75 -4.86
C VAL A 16 2.56 15.24 -4.78
N TRP A 17 1.55 14.73 -5.48
CA TRP A 17 1.16 13.32 -5.43
C TRP A 17 1.44 12.50 -6.69
N ALA A 18 2.03 13.11 -7.71
CA ALA A 18 2.41 12.42 -8.94
C ALA A 18 3.87 11.93 -8.87
N GLN A 19 4.24 11.21 -7.83
CA GLN A 19 5.41 10.34 -7.93
C GLN A 19 4.99 9.16 -8.80
N PRO A 20 5.54 8.99 -10.02
CA PRO A 20 5.26 7.81 -10.80
C PRO A 20 5.91 6.64 -10.07
N TRP A 21 5.09 5.91 -9.32
CA TRP A 21 5.54 4.63 -8.77
C TRP A 21 6.07 3.74 -9.89
N PRO A 22 7.05 2.87 -9.61
CA PRO A 22 7.62 2.04 -10.64
C PRO A 22 6.54 1.23 -11.35
N GLN A 23 6.71 1.06 -12.67
CA GLN A 23 5.75 0.31 -13.49
C GLN A 23 5.70 -1.16 -13.06
N LYS A 24 6.84 -1.72 -12.65
CA LYS A 24 6.93 -3.09 -12.12
C LYS A 24 7.02 -3.07 -10.60
N PRO A 25 6.44 -4.08 -9.92
CA PRO A 25 6.54 -4.17 -8.47
C PRO A 25 7.99 -4.33 -8.02
N PRO A 26 8.41 -3.64 -6.96
CA PRO A 26 9.68 -3.92 -6.30
C PRO A 26 9.71 -5.35 -5.77
N LYS A 27 10.87 -6.01 -5.84
CA LYS A 27 11.01 -7.37 -5.27
C LYS A 27 11.16 -7.32 -3.75
N ILE A 28 10.45 -8.22 -3.08
CA ILE A 28 10.60 -8.47 -1.63
C ILE A 28 11.15 -9.89 -1.47
N GLY A 29 12.42 -10.02 -1.15
CA GLY A 29 13.09 -11.31 -1.05
C GLY A 29 13.01 -12.09 -2.36
N ARG A 30 12.52 -13.35 -2.26
CA ARG A 30 12.28 -14.21 -3.43
C ARG A 30 10.83 -14.22 -3.89
N LEU A 31 9.96 -13.45 -3.25
CA LEU A 31 8.54 -13.39 -3.60
C LEU A 31 8.33 -12.57 -4.87
N GLU A 32 7.47 -13.08 -5.75
CA GLU A 32 7.09 -12.41 -6.98
C GLU A 32 5.63 -11.98 -6.90
N LEU A 33 5.41 -10.69 -6.95
CA LEU A 33 4.08 -10.09 -7.04
C LEU A 33 3.66 -10.03 -8.51
N LYS A 34 2.47 -10.54 -8.84
CA LYS A 34 1.89 -10.39 -10.17
C LYS A 34 1.67 -8.92 -10.49
N GLN A 35 1.88 -8.54 -11.76
CA GLN A 35 1.67 -7.17 -12.24
C GLN A 35 0.25 -6.67 -11.95
N GLU A 36 -0.74 -7.50 -12.16
CA GLU A 36 -2.16 -7.20 -11.87
C GLU A 36 -2.37 -6.76 -10.41
N TYR A 37 -1.78 -7.47 -9.45
CA TYR A 37 -1.91 -7.10 -8.02
C TYR A 37 -1.14 -5.83 -7.69
N TRP A 38 -0.01 -5.59 -8.38
CA TRP A 38 0.70 -4.32 -8.25
C TRP A 38 -0.14 -3.14 -8.73
N ASP A 39 -0.90 -3.31 -9.81
CA ASP A 39 -1.80 -2.28 -10.32
C ASP A 39 -2.94 -2.00 -9.34
N TYR A 40 -3.53 -3.02 -8.70
CA TYR A 40 -4.51 -2.86 -7.62
C TYR A 40 -3.91 -2.19 -6.38
N ILE A 41 -2.67 -2.51 -6.01
CA ILE A 41 -1.96 -1.86 -4.91
C ILE A 41 -1.75 -0.37 -5.19
N LYS A 42 -1.32 -0.01 -6.40
CA LYS A 42 -1.14 1.40 -6.80
C LYS A 42 -2.47 2.17 -6.76
N GLU A 43 -3.54 1.56 -7.26
CA GLU A 43 -4.89 2.13 -7.21
C GLU A 43 -5.33 2.39 -5.76
N ALA A 44 -5.16 1.40 -4.88
CA ALA A 44 -5.52 1.52 -3.46
C ALA A 44 -4.66 2.58 -2.75
N ALA A 45 -3.35 2.60 -3.00
CA ALA A 45 -2.43 3.57 -2.45
C ALA A 45 -2.80 5.01 -2.83
N GLN A 46 -3.17 5.22 -4.09
CA GLN A 46 -3.64 6.51 -4.58
C GLN A 46 -4.97 6.92 -3.92
N ARG A 47 -5.93 6.00 -3.86
CA ARG A 47 -7.25 6.25 -3.28
C ARG A 47 -7.19 6.63 -1.80
N TYR A 48 -6.38 5.92 -1.03
CA TYR A 48 -6.29 6.08 0.42
C TYR A 48 -5.09 6.93 0.88
N ARG A 49 -4.26 7.42 -0.04
CA ARG A 49 -3.08 8.26 0.22
C ARG A 49 -2.09 7.63 1.19
N ILE A 50 -1.82 6.34 1.00
CA ILE A 50 -0.82 5.59 1.77
C ILE A 50 0.24 5.00 0.84
N SER A 51 1.40 4.63 1.40
CA SER A 51 2.49 4.04 0.61
C SER A 51 2.07 2.72 -0.04
N PRO A 52 2.25 2.55 -1.37
CA PRO A 52 2.02 1.27 -2.04
C PRO A 52 2.96 0.19 -1.52
N TYR A 53 4.15 0.55 -1.07
CA TYR A 53 5.14 -0.38 -0.53
C TYR A 53 4.71 -0.94 0.82
N LEU A 54 3.98 -0.16 1.64
CA LEU A 54 3.39 -0.66 2.88
C LEU A 54 2.29 -1.70 2.58
N ILE A 55 1.41 -1.43 1.61
CA ILE A 55 0.38 -2.39 1.18
C ILE A 55 1.05 -3.66 0.65
N GLN A 56 2.06 -3.51 -0.21
CA GLN A 56 2.84 -4.63 -0.77
C GLN A 56 3.49 -5.47 0.33
N ALA A 57 4.12 -4.84 1.32
CA ALA A 57 4.78 -5.52 2.44
C ALA A 57 3.78 -6.32 3.29
N VAL A 58 2.60 -5.76 3.57
CA VAL A 58 1.53 -6.47 4.28
C VAL A 58 1.08 -7.68 3.46
N CYS A 59 0.80 -7.54 2.16
CA CYS A 59 0.46 -8.68 1.29
C CYS A 59 1.53 -9.77 1.29
N ALA A 60 2.81 -9.38 1.27
CA ALA A 60 3.93 -10.33 1.28
C ALA A 60 3.96 -11.18 2.55
N ILE A 61 3.71 -10.57 3.71
CA ILE A 61 3.79 -11.25 5.01
C ILE A 61 2.50 -11.97 5.35
N GLU A 62 1.33 -11.41 5.01
CA GLU A 62 0.03 -12.01 5.32
C GLU A 62 -0.26 -13.26 4.49
N SER A 63 0.05 -13.24 3.19
CA SER A 63 -0.35 -14.32 2.27
C SER A 63 0.76 -14.82 1.36
N ARG A 64 1.96 -14.20 1.35
CA ARG A 64 3.00 -14.42 0.34
C ARG A 64 2.49 -14.19 -1.08
N TYR A 65 1.56 -13.26 -1.23
CA TYR A 65 0.85 -12.92 -2.48
C TYR A 65 -0.11 -14.01 -3.00
N ASP A 66 -0.55 -14.92 -2.13
CA ASP A 66 -1.59 -15.89 -2.48
C ASP A 66 -2.99 -15.27 -2.34
N PRO A 67 -3.74 -15.09 -3.43
CA PRO A 67 -5.09 -14.53 -3.38
C PRO A 67 -6.12 -15.49 -2.75
N TYR A 68 -5.77 -16.77 -2.64
CA TYR A 68 -6.63 -17.82 -2.08
C TYR A 68 -6.26 -18.18 -0.63
N ALA A 69 -5.28 -17.48 -0.05
CA ALA A 69 -4.89 -17.71 1.34
C ALA A 69 -6.10 -17.59 2.26
N ASN A 70 -6.24 -18.57 3.17
CA ASN A 70 -7.33 -18.67 4.12
C ASN A 70 -6.81 -19.17 5.46
N SER A 71 -7.02 -18.39 6.51
CA SER A 71 -6.70 -18.75 7.90
C SER A 71 -7.95 -18.71 8.78
N GLY A 72 -9.01 -19.44 8.35
CA GLY A 72 -10.30 -19.53 9.02
C GLY A 72 -11.21 -18.36 8.69
N ARG A 73 -11.06 -17.22 9.37
CA ARG A 73 -11.92 -16.03 9.18
C ARG A 73 -11.24 -14.88 8.44
N CYS A 74 -9.99 -15.07 8.01
CA CYS A 74 -9.23 -14.09 7.24
C CYS A 74 -8.89 -14.64 5.86
N PHE A 75 -9.02 -13.81 4.83
CA PHE A 75 -8.98 -14.24 3.43
C PHE A 75 -8.10 -13.35 2.56
N GLY A 76 -7.50 -13.97 1.56
CA GLY A 76 -6.86 -13.33 0.42
C GLY A 76 -5.54 -12.63 0.73
N LEU A 77 -5.12 -11.77 -0.20
CA LEU A 77 -3.80 -11.14 -0.24
C LEU A 77 -3.42 -10.42 1.06
N MET A 78 -4.35 -9.72 1.68
CA MET A 78 -4.13 -8.94 2.90
C MET A 78 -4.73 -9.61 4.15
N GLN A 79 -5.14 -10.88 4.07
CA GLN A 79 -5.79 -11.63 5.14
C GLN A 79 -6.90 -10.82 5.82
N LEU A 80 -7.82 -10.30 5.00
CA LEU A 80 -8.89 -9.46 5.48
C LEU A 80 -9.93 -10.28 6.23
N HIS A 81 -10.18 -9.93 7.51
CA HIS A 81 -11.17 -10.62 8.34
C HIS A 81 -12.58 -10.41 7.77
N GLU A 82 -13.41 -11.45 7.74
CA GLU A 82 -14.78 -11.42 7.19
C GLU A 82 -15.66 -10.31 7.75
N GLY A 83 -15.56 -10.03 9.06
CA GLY A 83 -16.30 -8.93 9.69
C GLY A 83 -15.86 -7.56 9.21
N THR A 84 -14.54 -7.41 8.93
CA THR A 84 -13.98 -6.20 8.34
C THR A 84 -14.43 -6.06 6.89
N ALA A 85 -14.38 -7.14 6.11
CA ALA A 85 -14.87 -7.14 4.73
C ALA A 85 -16.35 -6.71 4.64
N ARG A 86 -17.22 -7.26 5.49
CA ARG A 86 -18.62 -6.82 5.59
C ARG A 86 -18.75 -5.34 5.92
N LYS A 87 -17.98 -4.84 6.89
CA LYS A 87 -17.99 -3.43 7.29
C LYS A 87 -17.62 -2.47 6.17
N TYR A 88 -16.67 -2.87 5.32
CA TYR A 88 -16.22 -2.06 4.17
C TYR A 88 -16.96 -2.36 2.88
N GLY A 89 -17.91 -3.30 2.88
CA GLY A 89 -18.71 -3.66 1.71
C GLY A 89 -17.89 -4.29 0.58
N VAL A 90 -16.84 -5.06 0.93
CA VAL A 90 -15.94 -5.69 -0.04
C VAL A 90 -16.01 -7.21 0.01
N ASN A 91 -15.82 -7.86 -1.12
CA ASN A 91 -15.65 -9.31 -1.20
C ASN A 91 -14.17 -9.67 -0.92
N PRO A 92 -13.85 -10.32 0.22
CA PRO A 92 -12.47 -10.62 0.57
C PRO A 92 -11.83 -11.70 -0.32
N LEU A 93 -12.62 -12.43 -1.12
CA LEU A 93 -12.14 -13.42 -2.09
C LEU A 93 -11.81 -12.80 -3.47
N ASN A 94 -12.22 -11.56 -3.72
CA ASN A 94 -11.83 -10.82 -4.89
C ASN A 94 -10.49 -10.09 -4.62
N PRO A 95 -9.41 -10.36 -5.38
CA PRO A 95 -8.09 -9.80 -5.09
C PRO A 95 -8.06 -8.27 -5.04
N ARG A 96 -8.73 -7.59 -5.97
CA ARG A 96 -8.80 -6.14 -6.00
C ARG A 96 -9.54 -5.58 -4.79
N GLU A 97 -10.71 -6.14 -4.48
CA GLU A 97 -11.51 -5.70 -3.33
C GLU A 97 -10.83 -6.01 -2.00
N ASN A 98 -10.12 -7.14 -1.91
CA ASN A 98 -9.32 -7.50 -0.74
C ASN A 98 -8.22 -6.46 -0.46
N ILE A 99 -7.45 -6.07 -1.50
CA ILE A 99 -6.44 -5.00 -1.41
C ILE A 99 -7.09 -3.67 -1.03
N MET A 100 -8.21 -3.29 -1.66
CA MET A 100 -8.92 -2.06 -1.34
C MET A 100 -9.39 -2.02 0.13
N GLY A 101 -10.00 -3.10 0.61
CA GLY A 101 -10.47 -3.21 1.99
C GLY A 101 -9.32 -3.16 3.00
N GLY A 102 -8.25 -3.91 2.75
CA GLY A 102 -7.05 -3.91 3.59
C GLY A 102 -6.36 -2.54 3.65
N ALA A 103 -6.23 -1.88 2.50
CA ALA A 103 -5.66 -0.53 2.40
C ALA A 103 -6.52 0.51 3.13
N ALA A 104 -7.85 0.41 3.06
CA ALA A 104 -8.76 1.27 3.82
C ALA A 104 -8.56 1.10 5.34
N VAL A 105 -8.36 -0.14 5.81
CA VAL A 105 -8.04 -0.41 7.22
C VAL A 105 -6.72 0.23 7.62
N LEU A 106 -5.66 0.03 6.80
CA LEU A 106 -4.33 0.61 7.06
C LEU A 106 -4.40 2.15 7.12
N ALA A 107 -5.07 2.78 6.15
CA ALA A 107 -5.20 4.23 6.11
C ALA A 107 -5.88 4.79 7.37
N ARG A 108 -7.01 4.17 7.79
CA ARG A 108 -7.71 4.56 9.01
C ARG A 108 -6.85 4.39 10.26
N LEU A 109 -6.06 3.32 10.32
CA LEU A 109 -5.17 3.09 11.45
C LEU A 109 -3.99 4.07 11.45
N LEU A 110 -3.43 4.41 10.27
CA LEU A 110 -2.40 5.44 10.15
C LEU A 110 -2.90 6.80 10.63
N GLU A 111 -4.10 7.19 10.23
CA GLU A 111 -4.74 8.42 10.74
C GLU A 111 -4.93 8.36 12.26
N LYS A 112 -5.51 7.27 12.79
CA LYS A 112 -5.77 7.10 14.23
C LYS A 112 -4.52 7.14 15.09
N TYR A 113 -3.37 6.71 14.57
CA TYR A 113 -2.12 6.59 15.31
C TYR A 113 -1.01 7.52 14.79
N ASP A 114 -1.40 8.65 14.18
CA ASP A 114 -0.49 9.72 13.73
C ASP A 114 0.71 9.18 12.91
N GLY A 115 0.44 8.23 12.00
CA GLY A 115 1.45 7.62 11.13
C GLY A 115 2.38 6.62 11.82
N ASN A 116 2.16 6.25 13.09
CA ASN A 116 2.99 5.27 13.79
C ASN A 116 2.80 3.85 13.24
N ILE A 117 3.55 3.51 12.19
CA ILE A 117 3.45 2.23 11.47
C ILE A 117 3.56 1.02 12.41
N LYS A 118 4.47 1.04 13.39
CA LYS A 118 4.62 -0.07 14.34
C LYS A 118 3.33 -0.32 15.12
N LYS A 119 2.67 0.74 15.56
CA LYS A 119 1.41 0.66 16.29
C LYS A 119 0.27 0.22 15.36
N VAL A 120 0.24 0.75 14.13
CA VAL A 120 -0.71 0.33 13.08
C VAL A 120 -0.64 -1.17 12.84
N LEU A 121 0.55 -1.71 12.61
CA LEU A 121 0.74 -3.14 12.32
C LEU A 121 0.33 -4.04 13.49
N ARG A 122 0.59 -3.61 14.75
CA ARG A 122 0.12 -4.35 15.93
C ARG A 122 -1.41 -4.43 16.03
N VAL A 123 -2.10 -3.39 15.56
CA VAL A 123 -3.57 -3.37 15.59
C VAL A 123 -4.15 -4.05 14.35
N TYR A 124 -3.51 -3.94 13.21
CA TYR A 124 -3.92 -4.59 11.97
C TYR A 124 -3.99 -6.11 12.14
N ASN A 125 -2.94 -6.70 12.68
CA ASN A 125 -2.92 -8.10 13.07
C ASN A 125 -2.95 -8.20 14.61
N SER A 126 -4.13 -8.30 15.19
CA SER A 126 -4.36 -8.29 16.64
C SER A 126 -3.73 -9.48 17.39
N SER A 127 -3.39 -10.55 16.68
CA SER A 127 -2.65 -11.70 17.22
C SER A 127 -1.15 -11.60 17.01
N CYS A 128 -0.67 -10.45 16.48
CA CYS A 128 0.70 -10.30 16.03
C CYS A 128 1.72 -10.32 17.16
N THR A 129 2.82 -11.02 16.87
CA THR A 129 4.05 -10.98 17.67
C THR A 129 4.92 -9.79 17.24
N ASN A 130 5.92 -9.43 18.06
CA ASN A 130 6.95 -8.48 17.64
C ASN A 130 7.72 -8.94 16.38
N ALA A 131 7.72 -10.26 16.09
CA ALA A 131 8.28 -10.80 14.85
C ALA A 131 7.53 -10.34 13.62
N TYR A 132 6.19 -10.43 13.61
CA TYR A 132 5.34 -9.95 12.53
C TYR A 132 5.65 -8.49 12.16
N VAL A 133 5.65 -7.60 13.18
CA VAL A 133 5.95 -6.17 12.95
C VAL A 133 7.33 -5.98 12.32
N ARG A 134 8.36 -6.70 12.80
CA ARG A 134 9.71 -6.62 12.22
C ARG A 134 9.76 -7.12 10.78
N GLU A 135 9.04 -8.19 10.46
CA GLU A 135 9.01 -8.77 9.11
C GLU A 135 8.33 -7.83 8.12
N VAL A 136 7.18 -7.25 8.49
CA VAL A 136 6.49 -6.27 7.62
C VAL A 136 7.36 -5.03 7.41
N LEU A 137 7.97 -4.49 8.47
CA LEU A 137 8.83 -3.31 8.33
C LEU A 137 10.06 -3.61 7.44
N ARG A 138 10.70 -4.76 7.61
CA ARG A 138 11.82 -5.17 6.73
C ARG A 138 11.40 -5.29 5.27
N ALA A 139 10.23 -5.88 5.03
CA ALA A 139 9.68 -5.99 3.67
C ALA A 139 9.34 -4.62 3.08
N TYR A 140 8.82 -3.72 3.89
CA TYR A 140 8.51 -2.34 3.51
C TYR A 140 9.76 -1.56 3.13
N ASP A 141 10.78 -1.55 4.00
CA ASP A 141 12.06 -0.88 3.74
C ASP A 141 12.75 -1.45 2.49
N GLN A 142 12.70 -2.77 2.29
CA GLN A 142 13.24 -3.39 1.09
C GLN A 142 12.51 -2.95 -0.18
N ALA A 143 11.18 -2.89 -0.16
CA ALA A 143 10.40 -2.47 -1.32
C ALA A 143 10.68 -1.01 -1.68
N GLU A 144 10.73 -0.11 -0.70
CA GLU A 144 11.09 1.30 -0.92
C GLU A 144 12.51 1.44 -1.49
N PHE A 145 13.50 0.76 -0.91
CA PHE A 145 14.88 0.79 -1.39
C PHE A 145 14.98 0.32 -2.83
N MET A 146 14.36 -0.82 -3.18
CA MET A 146 14.37 -1.35 -4.55
C MET A 146 13.68 -0.41 -5.54
N ALA A 147 12.61 0.27 -5.13
CA ALA A 147 11.94 1.26 -5.95
C ALA A 147 12.84 2.46 -6.26
N ILE A 148 13.53 2.99 -5.24
CA ILE A 148 14.48 4.10 -5.40
C ILE A 148 15.62 3.69 -6.35
N MET A 149 16.16 2.49 -6.18
CA MET A 149 17.27 1.99 -7.00
C MET A 149 16.87 1.69 -8.46
N SER A 150 15.59 1.45 -8.72
CA SER A 150 15.06 1.24 -10.07
C SER A 150 14.93 2.53 -10.90
N VAL A 151 15.00 3.70 -10.26
CA VAL A 151 14.95 4.99 -10.97
C VAL A 151 16.33 5.31 -11.57
N PRO A 152 16.44 5.54 -12.90
CA PRO A 152 17.70 5.93 -13.53
C PRO A 152 18.32 7.18 -12.88
N PRO A 153 19.65 7.27 -12.77
CA PRO A 153 20.34 8.39 -12.10
C PRO A 153 19.95 9.78 -12.64
N THR A 154 19.67 9.88 -13.93
CA THR A 154 19.31 11.13 -14.63
C THR A 154 17.94 11.69 -14.21
N LYS A 155 17.11 10.92 -13.53
CA LYS A 155 15.79 11.34 -13.01
C LYS A 155 15.75 11.54 -11.51
N ARG A 156 16.84 11.29 -10.81
CA ARG A 156 16.95 11.61 -9.38
C ARG A 156 17.25 13.12 -9.27
N LYS A 157 16.21 13.94 -9.17
CA LYS A 157 16.40 15.35 -8.80
C LYS A 157 16.84 15.39 -7.34
N ASN A 158 17.97 16.08 -7.10
CA ASN A 158 18.40 16.50 -5.77
C ASN A 158 17.33 17.36 -5.11
#